data_e02d5b54420071ccdffda83b73e4e448
#
_entry.id   e02d5b54420071ccdffda83b73e4e448
#
_cell.length_a   1.000
_cell.length_b   1.000
_cell.length_c   1.000
_cell.angle_alpha   90.00
_cell.angle_beta   90.00
_cell.angle_gamma   90.00
#
_symmetry.space_group_name_H-M   'P 1'
#
loop_
_entity.id
_entity.type
_entity.pdbx_description
1 polymer ?
#
loop_
_entity_poly.entity_id
_entity_poly.type
_entity_poly.pdbx_seq_one_letter_code
_entity_poly.pdbx_strand_id
1 'polypeptide(L)'
;ITTVLSLVQNNFFMEGLAVGGAKFQFGFIAENTTLFGALDYIARLTGVLFLVLFVAFAVVKGVKRWILVAFSSPFVFSFLVSLTVDVTVNHKYIMVSIMLMNIFAAILIVKLFVMKNIAMRILCVGLVVLMTITGFYDYRTVIKRNHPDYNLKFSMEDPLVDWIDENTTSQDVFLTPYYALSRAVMGGAMLFEGHGYYPMTAGYD
;
A
#
# COMPACT_ATOMS: atom_id res chain seq x y z
N ILE A 1 16.19 1.27 19.71
CA ILE A 1 17.40 1.90 19.13
C ILE A 1 17.05 2.50 17.77
N THR A 2 16.50 1.74 16.81
CA THR A 2 16.15 2.22 15.46
C THR A 2 15.20 3.42 15.48
N THR A 3 14.16 3.39 16.30
CA THR A 3 13.20 4.49 16.45
C THR A 3 13.88 5.77 16.92
N VAL A 4 14.79 5.67 17.89
CA VAL A 4 15.55 6.83 18.39
C VAL A 4 16.47 7.38 17.31
N LEU A 5 17.17 6.50 16.58
CA LEU A 5 18.03 6.91 15.46
C LEU A 5 17.22 7.61 14.35
N SER A 6 16.04 7.09 13.99
CA SER A 6 15.16 7.73 13.02
C SER A 6 14.65 9.09 13.48
N LEU A 7 14.30 9.24 14.77
CA LEU A 7 13.91 10.53 15.35
C LEU A 7 15.06 11.53 15.34
N VAL A 8 16.27 11.09 15.69
CA VAL A 8 17.47 11.93 15.63
C VAL A 8 17.75 12.35 14.18
N GLN A 9 17.71 11.41 13.25
CA GLN A 9 17.92 11.70 11.84
C GLN A 9 16.92 12.72 11.32
N ASN A 10 15.64 12.53 11.58
CA ASN A 10 14.59 13.44 11.11
C ASN A 10 14.68 14.84 11.72
N ASN A 11 15.06 14.95 13.00
CA ASN A 11 15.09 16.25 13.67
C ASN A 11 16.40 17.03 13.47
N PHE A 12 17.52 16.36 13.20
CA PHE A 12 18.83 17.02 13.13
C PHE A 12 19.44 17.09 11.73
N PHE A 13 19.02 16.20 10.81
CA PHE A 13 19.64 16.10 9.49
C PHE A 13 18.70 16.39 8.33
N MET A 14 17.41 16.62 8.58
CA MET A 14 16.41 16.85 7.54
C MET A 14 15.68 18.19 7.74
N GLU A 15 16.43 19.25 7.96
CA GLU A 15 15.88 20.61 7.95
C GLU A 15 15.37 20.97 6.55
N GLY A 16 14.12 21.40 6.48
CA GLY A 16 13.51 21.91 5.23
C GLY A 16 12.74 20.90 4.40
N LEU A 17 12.58 19.67 4.85
CA LEU A 17 11.62 18.77 4.22
C LEU A 17 10.19 19.19 4.58
N ALA A 18 9.35 19.22 3.55
CA ALA A 18 7.99 19.70 3.62
C ALA A 18 7.21 19.18 4.81
N VAL A 19 6.58 20.09 5.49
CA VAL A 19 5.89 19.90 6.75
C VAL A 19 4.54 19.24 6.52
N GLY A 20 4.54 17.97 6.17
CA GLY A 20 3.39 17.10 6.35
C GLY A 20 3.48 16.44 7.73
N GLY A 21 3.17 17.15 8.80
CA GLY A 21 3.15 16.56 10.16
C GLY A 21 2.09 15.48 10.27
N ALA A 22 2.34 14.48 11.14
CA ALA A 22 1.33 13.49 11.48
C ALA A 22 0.04 14.19 11.95
N LYS A 23 -1.09 13.85 11.34
CA LYS A 23 -2.41 14.40 11.69
C LYS A 23 -3.38 13.28 12.00
N PHE A 24 -4.31 13.55 12.92
CA PHE A 24 -5.43 12.64 13.13
C PHE A 24 -6.37 12.72 11.93
N GLN A 25 -6.64 11.59 11.32
CA GLN A 25 -7.56 11.47 10.19
C GLN A 25 -8.33 10.15 10.32
N PHE A 26 -9.60 10.24 10.69
CA PHE A 26 -10.45 9.07 10.86
C PHE A 26 -10.98 8.56 9.52
N GLY A 27 -10.97 7.24 9.35
CA GLY A 27 -11.65 6.55 8.25
C GLY A 27 -10.79 6.29 7.00
N PHE A 28 -9.50 6.66 7.01
CA PHE A 28 -8.62 6.53 5.85
C PHE A 28 -9.18 7.29 4.63
N ILE A 29 -9.62 6.60 3.55
CA ILE A 29 -10.25 7.16 2.37
C ILE A 29 -11.75 6.81 2.26
N ALA A 30 -12.38 6.42 3.38
CA ALA A 30 -13.81 6.13 3.39
C ALA A 30 -14.62 7.38 2.99
N GLU A 31 -15.64 7.21 2.14
CA GLU A 31 -16.52 8.31 1.68
C GLU A 31 -17.17 9.04 2.85
N ASN A 32 -17.56 8.28 3.89
CA ASN A 32 -18.12 8.81 5.11
C ASN A 32 -17.15 8.63 6.28
N THR A 33 -16.73 9.71 6.90
CA THR A 33 -15.82 9.72 8.06
C THR A 33 -16.53 9.37 9.38
N THR A 34 -17.58 8.58 9.32
CA THR A 34 -18.31 8.02 10.48
C THR A 34 -17.79 6.60 10.78
N LEU A 35 -18.09 6.11 11.99
CA LEU A 35 -17.75 4.74 12.37
C LEU A 35 -18.36 3.71 11.39
N PHE A 36 -19.62 3.92 10.98
CA PHE A 36 -20.27 3.02 10.03
C PHE A 36 -19.64 3.10 8.63
N GLY A 37 -19.27 4.29 8.16
CA GLY A 37 -18.57 4.47 6.89
C GLY A 37 -17.20 3.79 6.89
N ALA A 38 -16.43 3.91 7.98
CA ALA A 38 -15.16 3.22 8.13
C ALA A 38 -15.33 1.70 8.17
N LEU A 39 -16.34 1.18 8.87
CA LEU A 39 -16.63 -0.27 8.92
C LEU A 39 -17.09 -0.81 7.56
N ASP A 40 -17.94 -0.08 6.83
CA ASP A 40 -18.34 -0.44 5.46
C ASP A 40 -17.12 -0.48 4.53
N TYR A 41 -16.26 0.53 4.61
CA TYR A 41 -15.02 0.55 3.85
C TYR A 41 -14.10 -0.63 4.20
N ILE A 42 -13.91 -0.94 5.49
CA ILE A 42 -13.15 -2.11 5.95
C ILE A 42 -13.74 -3.40 5.40
N ALA A 43 -15.07 -3.55 5.46
CA ALA A 43 -15.76 -4.74 4.95
C ALA A 43 -15.57 -4.91 3.43
N ARG A 44 -15.63 -3.81 2.67
CA ARG A 44 -15.36 -3.83 1.21
C ARG A 44 -13.89 -4.14 0.91
N LEU A 45 -12.97 -3.56 1.69
CA LEU A 45 -11.53 -3.75 1.51
C LEU A 45 -11.07 -5.18 1.80
N THR A 46 -11.60 -5.78 2.87
CA THR A 46 -11.14 -7.08 3.39
C THR A 46 -12.10 -8.23 3.06
N GLY A 47 -13.34 -7.91 2.68
CA GLY A 47 -14.37 -8.90 2.36
C GLY A 47 -14.58 -9.92 3.48
N VAL A 48 -14.60 -11.18 3.11
CA VAL A 48 -14.82 -12.31 4.07
C VAL A 48 -13.68 -12.43 5.08
N LEU A 49 -12.48 -11.94 4.77
CA LEU A 49 -11.35 -11.98 5.70
C LEU A 49 -11.67 -11.26 7.02
N PHE A 50 -12.41 -10.16 6.99
CA PHE A 50 -12.83 -9.46 8.20
C PHE A 50 -13.58 -10.36 9.19
N LEU A 51 -14.55 -11.14 8.68
CA LEU A 51 -15.31 -12.08 9.50
C LEU A 51 -14.43 -13.23 10.03
N VAL A 52 -13.55 -13.77 9.18
CA VAL A 52 -12.61 -14.83 9.56
C VAL A 52 -11.68 -14.36 10.68
N LEU A 53 -11.17 -13.13 10.59
CA LEU A 53 -10.29 -12.54 11.61
C LEU A 53 -11.04 -12.27 12.92
N PHE A 54 -12.28 -11.81 12.84
CA PHE A 54 -13.12 -11.62 14.03
C PHE A 54 -13.33 -12.95 14.79
N VAL A 55 -13.64 -14.03 14.06
CA VAL A 55 -13.74 -15.37 14.65
C VAL A 55 -12.39 -15.85 15.18
N ALA A 56 -11.31 -15.62 14.43
CA ALA A 56 -9.96 -15.97 14.87
C ALA A 56 -9.62 -15.28 16.20
N PHE A 57 -9.92 -13.99 16.33
CA PHE A 57 -9.72 -13.24 17.57
C PHE A 57 -10.49 -13.83 18.76
N ALA A 58 -11.73 -14.29 18.55
CA ALA A 58 -12.54 -14.94 19.59
C ALA A 58 -11.98 -16.31 20.01
N VAL A 59 -11.45 -17.09 19.06
CA VAL A 59 -10.99 -18.47 19.29
C VAL A 59 -9.55 -18.55 19.80
N VAL A 60 -8.70 -17.62 19.38
CA VAL A 60 -7.28 -17.57 19.75
C VAL A 60 -7.13 -17.05 21.19
N LYS A 61 -6.30 -17.71 21.99
CA LYS A 61 -6.11 -17.39 23.42
C LYS A 61 -4.63 -17.13 23.75
N GLY A 62 -4.41 -16.51 24.90
CA GLY A 62 -3.07 -16.27 25.46
C GLY A 62 -2.20 -15.39 24.55
N VAL A 63 -0.91 -15.67 24.50
CA VAL A 63 0.09 -14.89 23.76
C VAL A 63 -0.29 -14.72 22.26
N LYS A 64 -0.89 -15.75 21.67
CA LYS A 64 -1.29 -15.69 20.24
C LYS A 64 -2.34 -14.60 19.98
N ARG A 65 -3.24 -14.33 20.93
CA ARG A 65 -4.21 -13.24 20.83
C ARG A 65 -3.49 -11.89 20.82
N TRP A 66 -2.50 -11.70 21.69
CA TRP A 66 -1.72 -10.47 21.75
C TRP A 66 -0.89 -10.23 20.49
N ILE A 67 -0.36 -11.31 19.90
CA ILE A 67 0.31 -11.24 18.60
C ILE A 67 -0.66 -10.79 17.50
N LEU A 68 -1.91 -11.35 17.48
CA LEU A 68 -2.92 -10.91 16.51
C LEU A 68 -3.29 -9.43 16.70
N VAL A 69 -3.43 -8.97 17.95
CA VAL A 69 -3.63 -7.54 18.27
C VAL A 69 -2.46 -6.70 17.75
N ALA A 70 -1.23 -7.12 18.01
CA ALA A 70 -0.04 -6.42 17.53
C ALA A 70 0.00 -6.35 15.99
N PHE A 71 -0.38 -7.43 15.30
CA PHE A 71 -0.43 -7.48 13.83
C PHE A 71 -1.57 -6.63 13.25
N SER A 72 -2.66 -6.43 13.99
CA SER A 72 -3.76 -5.55 13.58
C SER A 72 -3.49 -4.07 13.89
N SER A 73 -2.49 -3.74 14.72
CA SER A 73 -2.23 -2.37 15.12
C SER A 73 -1.87 -1.42 13.97
N PRO A 74 -1.06 -1.81 12.95
CA PRO A 74 -0.80 -0.94 11.81
C PRO A 74 -2.05 -0.71 10.94
N PHE A 75 -2.97 -1.68 10.91
CA PHE A 75 -4.27 -1.52 10.26
C PHE A 75 -5.10 -0.45 10.95
N VAL A 76 -5.26 -0.55 12.27
CA VAL A 76 -5.98 0.45 13.06
C VAL A 76 -5.32 1.82 12.95
N PHE A 77 -4.00 1.86 13.04
CA PHE A 77 -3.23 3.09 12.89
C PHE A 77 -3.52 3.80 11.57
N SER A 78 -3.57 3.07 10.45
CA SER A 78 -3.82 3.66 9.12
C SER A 78 -5.22 4.27 8.97
N PHE A 79 -6.17 3.88 9.82
CA PHE A 79 -7.51 4.47 9.87
C PHE A 79 -7.65 5.64 10.84
N LEU A 80 -6.62 5.93 11.61
CA LEU A 80 -6.65 6.97 12.64
C LEU A 80 -5.65 8.10 12.41
N VAL A 81 -4.54 7.81 11.74
CA VAL A 81 -3.42 8.76 11.61
C VAL A 81 -2.93 8.80 10.18
N SER A 82 -2.81 9.99 9.62
CA SER A 82 -2.05 10.23 8.39
C SER A 82 -0.65 10.75 8.74
N LEU A 83 0.38 10.12 8.21
CA LEU A 83 1.78 10.53 8.39
C LEU A 83 2.26 11.49 7.30
N THR A 84 1.50 11.62 6.24
CA THR A 84 1.82 12.45 5.07
C THR A 84 0.61 13.30 4.71
N VAL A 85 0.79 14.28 3.82
CA VAL A 85 -0.31 15.08 3.27
C VAL A 85 -1.32 14.16 2.58
N ASP A 86 -0.84 13.18 1.82
CA ASP A 86 -1.68 12.17 1.19
C ASP A 86 -1.85 10.94 2.09
N VAL A 87 -3.04 10.79 2.65
CA VAL A 87 -3.40 9.64 3.51
C VAL A 87 -3.31 8.30 2.80
N THR A 88 -3.40 8.29 1.46
CA THR A 88 -3.35 7.04 0.68
C THR A 88 -2.04 6.29 0.86
N VAL A 89 -0.95 6.96 1.24
CA VAL A 89 0.35 6.35 1.57
C VAL A 89 0.21 5.30 2.69
N ASN A 90 -0.77 5.45 3.56
CA ASN A 90 -1.06 4.50 4.64
C ASN A 90 -1.48 3.11 4.14
N HIS A 91 -1.81 2.93 2.84
CA HIS A 91 -2.13 1.61 2.29
C HIS A 91 -1.03 0.57 2.55
N LYS A 92 0.23 1.00 2.67
CA LYS A 92 1.37 0.11 2.97
C LYS A 92 1.21 -0.57 4.33
N TYR A 93 0.74 0.16 5.35
CA TYR A 93 0.48 -0.38 6.68
C TYR A 93 -0.70 -1.35 6.67
N ILE A 94 -1.75 -1.02 5.88
CA ILE A 94 -2.90 -1.90 5.66
C ILE A 94 -2.44 -3.21 5.04
N MET A 95 -1.65 -3.16 3.96
CA MET A 95 -1.13 -4.36 3.28
C MET A 95 -0.30 -5.24 4.20
N VAL A 96 0.68 -4.68 4.91
CA VAL A 96 1.53 -5.43 5.84
C VAL A 96 0.68 -6.07 6.94
N SER A 97 -0.26 -5.31 7.52
CA SER A 97 -1.14 -5.84 8.57
C SER A 97 -2.01 -6.99 8.07
N ILE A 98 -2.62 -6.87 6.89
CA ILE A 98 -3.43 -7.93 6.27
C ILE A 98 -2.57 -9.18 6.03
N MET A 99 -1.35 -9.03 5.52
CA MET A 99 -0.44 -10.17 5.32
C MET A 99 -0.15 -10.91 6.63
N LEU A 100 0.13 -10.18 7.71
CA LEU A 100 0.41 -10.75 9.02
C LEU A 100 -0.84 -11.39 9.65
N MET A 101 -1.99 -10.74 9.55
CA MET A 101 -3.26 -11.27 10.06
C MET A 101 -3.72 -12.52 9.30
N ASN A 102 -3.39 -12.67 8.02
CA ASN A 102 -3.70 -13.88 7.24
C ASN A 102 -3.09 -15.15 7.83
N ILE A 103 -1.99 -15.06 8.60
CA ILE A 103 -1.43 -16.19 9.34
C ILE A 103 -2.47 -16.77 10.31
N PHE A 104 -3.21 -15.90 11.01
CA PHE A 104 -4.25 -16.33 11.95
C PHE A 104 -5.51 -16.84 11.26
N ALA A 105 -5.86 -16.26 10.12
CA ALA A 105 -6.94 -16.78 9.28
C ALA A 105 -6.61 -18.21 8.80
N ALA A 106 -5.38 -18.43 8.33
CA ALA A 106 -4.92 -19.78 7.94
C ALA A 106 -4.94 -20.76 9.12
N ILE A 107 -4.46 -20.36 10.30
CA ILE A 107 -4.52 -21.21 11.52
C ILE A 107 -5.96 -21.59 11.84
N LEU A 108 -6.90 -20.65 11.76
CA LEU A 108 -8.32 -20.93 12.02
C LEU A 108 -8.89 -21.91 10.99
N ILE A 109 -8.67 -21.66 9.70
CA ILE A 109 -9.13 -22.51 8.60
C ILE A 109 -8.59 -23.93 8.75
N VAL A 110 -7.30 -24.09 9.03
CA VAL A 110 -6.69 -25.42 9.26
C VAL A 110 -7.33 -26.13 10.45
N LYS A 111 -7.55 -25.42 11.56
CA LYS A 111 -8.23 -26.02 12.74
C LYS A 111 -9.63 -26.51 12.42
N LEU A 112 -10.41 -25.74 11.67
CA LEU A 112 -11.75 -26.12 11.26
C LEU A 112 -11.73 -27.29 10.26
N PHE A 113 -10.76 -27.30 9.34
CA PHE A 113 -10.62 -28.34 8.33
C PHE A 113 -10.28 -29.72 8.92
N VAL A 114 -9.46 -29.74 9.98
CA VAL A 114 -9.09 -31.01 10.70
C VAL A 114 -10.23 -31.60 11.50
N MET A 115 -11.30 -30.85 11.77
CA MET A 115 -12.50 -31.40 12.42
C MET A 115 -13.11 -32.51 11.57
N LYS A 116 -13.60 -33.56 12.25
CA LYS A 116 -14.22 -34.75 11.59
C LYS A 116 -15.57 -34.46 10.90
N ASN A 117 -16.04 -33.21 10.93
CA ASN A 117 -17.31 -32.79 10.36
C ASN A 117 -17.11 -32.34 8.87
N ILE A 118 -17.81 -33.06 7.98
CA ILE A 118 -17.74 -32.77 6.52
C ILE A 118 -18.25 -31.38 6.18
N ALA A 119 -19.27 -30.85 6.86
CA ALA A 119 -19.80 -29.53 6.64
C ALA A 119 -18.74 -28.43 6.95
N MET A 120 -17.92 -28.63 7.99
CA MET A 120 -16.83 -27.73 8.33
C MET A 120 -15.73 -27.74 7.26
N ARG A 121 -15.45 -28.91 6.68
CA ARG A 121 -14.46 -29.00 5.57
C ARG A 121 -14.96 -28.28 4.32
N ILE A 122 -16.23 -28.43 3.97
CA ILE A 122 -16.84 -27.72 2.84
C ILE A 122 -16.82 -26.22 3.10
N LEU A 123 -17.17 -25.77 4.31
CA LEU A 123 -17.09 -24.37 4.70
C LEU A 123 -15.66 -23.83 4.55
N CYS A 124 -14.64 -24.56 5.00
CA CYS A 124 -13.24 -24.14 4.87
C CYS A 124 -12.82 -23.97 3.41
N VAL A 125 -13.18 -24.89 2.52
CA VAL A 125 -12.90 -24.79 1.09
C VAL A 125 -13.60 -23.56 0.51
N GLY A 126 -14.87 -23.34 0.86
CA GLY A 126 -15.62 -22.15 0.43
C GLY A 126 -14.98 -20.86 0.92
N LEU A 127 -14.52 -20.78 2.18
CA LEU A 127 -13.83 -19.63 2.72
C LEU A 127 -12.51 -19.35 1.99
N VAL A 128 -11.70 -20.38 1.71
CA VAL A 128 -10.45 -20.23 0.96
C VAL A 128 -10.74 -19.68 -0.42
N VAL A 129 -11.73 -20.21 -1.13
CA VAL A 129 -12.13 -19.72 -2.46
C VAL A 129 -12.56 -18.26 -2.38
N LEU A 130 -13.44 -17.90 -1.42
CA LEU A 130 -13.94 -16.53 -1.28
C LEU A 130 -12.83 -15.54 -0.90
N MET A 131 -11.85 -15.96 -0.12
CA MET A 131 -10.71 -15.11 0.27
C MET A 131 -9.68 -14.92 -0.84
N THR A 132 -9.64 -15.81 -1.83
CA THR A 132 -8.59 -15.78 -2.88
C THR A 132 -9.11 -15.38 -4.26
N ILE A 133 -10.42 -15.47 -4.50
CA ILE A 133 -11.01 -15.28 -5.84
C ILE A 133 -10.79 -13.86 -6.39
N THR A 134 -10.85 -12.85 -5.53
CA THR A 134 -10.60 -11.46 -5.93
C THR A 134 -9.15 -11.26 -6.36
N GLY A 135 -8.20 -11.78 -5.56
CA GLY A 135 -6.78 -11.73 -5.92
C GLY A 135 -6.47 -12.48 -7.20
N PHE A 136 -7.13 -13.60 -7.46
CA PHE A 136 -7.01 -14.31 -8.74
C PHE A 136 -7.58 -13.49 -9.92
N TYR A 137 -8.72 -12.82 -9.70
CA TYR A 137 -9.30 -11.94 -10.70
C TYR A 137 -8.38 -10.76 -11.02
N ASP A 138 -7.81 -10.12 -10.00
CA ASP A 138 -6.87 -9.02 -10.16
C ASP A 138 -5.60 -9.47 -10.89
N TYR A 139 -5.03 -10.60 -10.48
CA TYR A 139 -3.89 -11.21 -11.17
C TYR A 139 -4.16 -11.45 -12.66
N ARG A 140 -5.30 -12.04 -12.98
CA ARG A 140 -5.72 -12.25 -14.37
C ARG A 140 -5.88 -10.94 -15.13
N THR A 141 -6.41 -9.90 -14.45
CA THR A 141 -6.59 -8.58 -15.07
C THR A 141 -5.25 -7.93 -15.36
N VAL A 142 -4.30 -8.00 -14.43
CA VAL A 142 -2.92 -7.50 -14.63
C VAL A 142 -2.27 -8.22 -15.81
N ILE A 143 -2.34 -9.55 -15.86
CA ILE A 143 -1.76 -10.31 -16.99
C ILE A 143 -2.39 -9.91 -18.32
N LYS A 144 -3.72 -9.75 -18.38
CA LYS A 144 -4.41 -9.35 -19.60
C LYS A 144 -4.04 -7.92 -20.02
N ARG A 145 -3.88 -7.01 -19.04
CA ARG A 145 -3.50 -5.62 -19.31
C ARG A 145 -2.00 -5.44 -19.57
N ASN A 146 -1.20 -6.41 -19.19
CA ASN A 146 0.24 -6.43 -19.52
C ASN A 146 0.48 -6.85 -20.99
N HIS A 147 -0.43 -6.44 -21.89
CA HIS A 147 -0.31 -6.64 -23.32
C HIS A 147 0.63 -5.57 -23.90
N PRO A 148 1.43 -5.88 -24.94
CA PRO A 148 2.34 -4.93 -25.56
C PRO A 148 1.71 -3.60 -25.96
N ASP A 149 0.40 -3.57 -26.26
CA ASP A 149 -0.33 -2.35 -26.66
C ASP A 149 -0.59 -1.38 -25.49
N TYR A 150 -0.50 -1.87 -24.24
CA TYR A 150 -0.70 -1.06 -23.03
C TYR A 150 0.60 -0.77 -22.27
N ASN A 151 1.72 -1.31 -22.73
CA ASN A 151 3.01 -1.08 -22.09
C ASN A 151 3.62 0.23 -22.59
N LEU A 152 4.10 1.05 -21.65
CA LEU A 152 4.99 2.14 -21.98
C LEU A 152 6.32 1.54 -22.46
N LYS A 153 6.61 1.74 -23.74
CA LYS A 153 7.89 1.32 -24.32
C LYS A 153 8.83 2.50 -24.32
N PHE A 154 9.93 2.37 -23.62
CA PHE A 154 11.03 3.30 -23.69
C PHE A 154 12.12 2.70 -24.58
N SER A 155 12.52 3.41 -25.62
CA SER A 155 13.72 3.07 -26.39
C SER A 155 14.90 3.82 -25.80
N MET A 156 15.95 3.10 -25.46
CA MET A 156 17.24 3.71 -25.11
C MET A 156 18.00 4.18 -26.36
N GLU A 157 17.62 3.69 -27.52
CA GLU A 157 18.14 4.12 -28.83
C GLU A 157 17.31 5.29 -29.39
N ASP A 158 17.03 6.29 -28.55
CA ASP A 158 16.26 7.49 -28.95
C ASP A 158 17.24 8.64 -29.21
N PRO A 159 17.25 9.23 -30.42
CA PRO A 159 18.16 10.34 -30.74
C PRO A 159 18.11 11.51 -29.75
N LEU A 160 16.98 11.70 -29.07
CA LEU A 160 16.87 12.72 -28.02
C LEU A 160 17.66 12.31 -26.76
N VAL A 161 17.63 11.03 -26.40
CA VAL A 161 18.39 10.49 -25.26
C VAL A 161 19.89 10.63 -25.53
N ASP A 162 20.34 10.22 -26.73
CA ASP A 162 21.74 10.34 -27.14
C ASP A 162 22.19 11.80 -27.16
N TRP A 163 21.37 12.70 -27.73
CA TRP A 163 21.68 14.13 -27.76
C TRP A 163 21.82 14.73 -26.36
N ILE A 164 20.94 14.36 -25.42
CA ILE A 164 20.99 14.84 -24.04
C ILE A 164 22.27 14.35 -23.37
N ASP A 165 22.59 13.07 -23.48
CA ASP A 165 23.81 12.49 -22.88
C ASP A 165 25.08 13.17 -23.40
N GLU A 166 25.12 13.47 -24.71
CA GLU A 166 26.31 14.10 -25.35
C GLU A 166 26.42 15.62 -25.10
N ASN A 167 25.29 16.34 -24.95
CA ASN A 167 25.26 17.78 -24.99
C ASN A 167 24.86 18.46 -23.68
N THR A 168 24.56 17.70 -22.63
CA THR A 168 24.11 18.27 -21.35
C THR A 168 24.93 17.76 -20.19
N THR A 169 24.82 18.43 -19.05
CA THR A 169 25.50 18.11 -17.80
C THR A 169 24.47 17.92 -16.69
N SER A 170 24.89 17.42 -15.54
CA SER A 170 24.05 17.28 -14.35
C SER A 170 23.56 18.61 -13.76
N GLN A 171 24.01 19.75 -14.29
CA GLN A 171 23.57 21.08 -13.89
C GLN A 171 22.43 21.62 -14.78
N ASP A 172 22.20 21.00 -15.92
CA ASP A 172 21.16 21.42 -16.85
C ASP A 172 19.80 20.89 -16.42
N VAL A 173 18.80 21.78 -16.33
CA VAL A 173 17.47 21.48 -15.85
C VAL A 173 16.47 21.65 -16.98
N PHE A 174 15.71 20.59 -17.27
CA PHE A 174 14.73 20.54 -18.34
C PHE A 174 13.33 20.82 -17.83
N LEU A 175 12.60 21.67 -18.53
CA LEU A 175 11.16 21.84 -18.34
C LEU A 175 10.42 20.83 -19.22
N THR A 176 9.69 19.95 -18.61
CA THR A 176 8.92 18.89 -19.28
C THR A 176 7.42 19.06 -19.05
N PRO A 177 6.57 18.46 -19.90
CA PRO A 177 5.14 18.48 -19.67
C PRO A 177 4.76 17.87 -18.33
N TYR A 178 3.78 18.46 -17.68
CA TYR A 178 3.21 17.97 -16.42
C TYR A 178 2.68 16.53 -16.57
N TYR A 179 2.91 15.69 -15.57
CA TYR A 179 2.56 14.25 -15.57
C TYR A 179 3.25 13.39 -16.66
N ALA A 180 4.22 13.91 -17.37
CA ALA A 180 4.93 13.12 -18.36
C ALA A 180 6.18 12.47 -17.76
N LEU A 181 6.31 11.15 -17.94
CA LEU A 181 7.61 10.49 -17.85
C LEU A 181 8.42 10.93 -19.07
N SER A 182 9.28 11.91 -18.89
CA SER A 182 10.07 12.46 -19.97
C SER A 182 11.23 11.54 -20.36
N ARG A 183 11.46 11.39 -21.67
CA ARG A 183 12.64 10.71 -22.20
C ARG A 183 13.95 11.41 -21.79
N ALA A 184 13.87 12.68 -21.43
CA ALA A 184 15.01 13.44 -20.92
C ALA A 184 15.66 12.79 -19.68
N VAL A 185 14.87 12.13 -18.83
CA VAL A 185 15.39 11.39 -17.66
C VAL A 185 16.27 10.21 -18.08
N MET A 186 15.96 9.59 -19.21
CA MET A 186 16.73 8.45 -19.71
C MET A 186 18.13 8.88 -20.20
N GLY A 187 18.28 10.13 -20.66
CA GLY A 187 19.56 10.76 -20.97
C GLY A 187 20.28 11.36 -19.76
N GLY A 188 19.80 11.09 -18.54
CA GLY A 188 20.44 11.58 -17.32
C GLY A 188 20.12 13.03 -16.96
N ALA A 189 19.16 13.67 -17.65
CA ALA A 189 18.81 15.06 -17.42
C ALA A 189 18.03 15.26 -16.11
N MET A 190 18.30 16.37 -15.42
CA MET A 190 17.50 16.80 -14.29
C MET A 190 16.23 17.48 -14.79
N LEU A 191 15.08 17.15 -14.21
CA LEU A 191 13.81 17.80 -14.52
C LEU A 191 13.50 18.88 -13.50
N PHE A 192 12.97 20.02 -13.97
CA PHE A 192 12.48 21.08 -13.09
C PHE A 192 11.30 20.57 -12.23
N GLU A 193 10.37 19.89 -12.86
CA GLU A 193 9.27 19.20 -12.21
C GLU A 193 8.96 17.92 -12.99
N GLY A 194 9.44 16.79 -12.48
CA GLY A 194 9.27 15.52 -13.19
C GLY A 194 7.82 15.03 -13.19
N HIS A 195 7.14 15.18 -12.03
CA HIS A 195 5.75 14.79 -11.87
C HIS A 195 5.16 15.49 -10.65
N GLY A 196 4.12 16.31 -10.86
CA GLY A 196 3.52 17.13 -9.81
C GLY A 196 2.98 16.38 -8.59
N TYR A 197 2.80 15.05 -8.71
CA TYR A 197 2.46 14.22 -7.55
C TYR A 197 3.54 14.23 -6.46
N TYR A 198 4.82 14.28 -6.82
CA TYR A 198 5.90 14.25 -5.84
C TYR A 198 5.97 15.52 -4.98
N PRO A 199 5.97 16.73 -5.56
CA PRO A 199 5.88 17.96 -4.76
C PRO A 199 4.62 17.98 -3.90
N MET A 200 3.46 17.64 -4.46
CA MET A 200 2.18 17.61 -3.73
C MET A 200 2.21 16.65 -2.54
N THR A 201 2.77 15.44 -2.68
CA THR A 201 2.89 14.49 -1.57
C THR A 201 3.88 14.93 -0.51
N ALA A 202 4.84 15.76 -0.89
CA ALA A 202 5.79 16.39 0.00
C ALA A 202 5.24 17.69 0.64
N GLY A 203 4.03 18.15 0.27
CA GLY A 203 3.36 19.32 0.82
C GLY A 203 3.78 20.66 0.17
N TYR A 204 4.32 20.61 -1.04
CA TYR A 204 4.52 21.76 -1.89
C TYR A 204 3.34 21.91 -2.85
N ASP A 205 2.83 23.14 -2.99
CA ASP A 205 1.78 23.52 -3.97
C ASP A 205 2.38 23.83 -5.34
#